data_6d71bf5de7408df883ece41f16234f82
#
_entry.id   6d71bf5de7408df883ece41f16234f82
#
_cell.length_a   1.000
_cell.length_b   1.000
_cell.length_c   1.000
_cell.angle_alpha   90.00
_cell.angle_beta   90.00
_cell.angle_gamma   90.00
#
_symmetry.space_group_name_H-M   'P 1'
#
loop_
_entity.id
_entity.type
_entity.pdbx_description
1 polymer ?
#
loop_
_entity_poly.entity_id
_entity_poly.type
_entity_poly.pdbx_seq_one_letter_code
_entity_poly.pdbx_strand_id
1 'polypeptide(L)'
;AIAALSEQLPFERRLVVHTSGSVPMEALSPRQRRGVFYPLQSFSKAQAVDFTKVPFCLETEEASDYALLEDLAKEFSPKYYAIDSLQRQYLHVAAVFLNNFTNHLWYLSQQLCTREGIPFELLRPLLEETYLKSQQLSFFEGQTGPAKRGDRTVIEKHLALLQGIEKDIYKDISTSILTTYGQ
;
A
#
# COMPACT_ATOMS: atom_id res chain seq x y z
N ALA A 1 -5.89 -12.57 16.40
CA ALA A 1 -5.25 -13.87 16.07
C ALA A 1 -3.82 -13.93 16.61
N ILE A 2 -2.92 -12.96 16.29
CA ILE A 2 -1.47 -13.00 16.65
C ILE A 2 -1.28 -13.16 18.17
N ALA A 3 -1.84 -12.30 18.99
CA ALA A 3 -1.73 -12.36 20.46
C ALA A 3 -2.16 -13.73 21.00
N ALA A 4 -3.39 -14.16 20.66
CA ALA A 4 -3.93 -15.42 21.15
C ALA A 4 -3.12 -16.66 20.70
N LEU A 5 -2.57 -16.64 19.48
CA LEU A 5 -1.72 -17.73 19.00
C LEU A 5 -0.37 -17.74 19.72
N SER A 6 0.25 -16.59 19.94
CA SER A 6 1.54 -16.52 20.62
C SER A 6 1.47 -16.94 22.09
N GLU A 7 0.35 -16.71 22.77
CA GLU A 7 0.10 -17.19 24.14
C GLU A 7 -0.02 -18.71 24.25
N GLN A 8 -0.47 -19.38 23.19
CA GLN A 8 -0.70 -20.81 23.14
C GLN A 8 0.54 -21.63 22.73
N LEU A 9 1.65 -20.95 22.40
CA LEU A 9 2.86 -21.66 22.01
C LEU A 9 3.43 -22.48 23.20
N PRO A 10 3.77 -23.76 22.97
CA PRO A 10 4.18 -24.69 24.03
C PRO A 10 5.64 -24.50 24.51
N PHE A 11 6.26 -23.36 24.19
CA PHE A 11 7.64 -23.05 24.52
C PHE A 11 7.76 -21.59 24.97
N GLU A 12 8.87 -21.28 25.62
CA GLU A 12 9.20 -19.94 26.11
C GLU A 12 10.60 -19.52 25.64
N ARG A 13 10.86 -18.20 25.65
CA ARG A 13 12.14 -17.58 25.27
C ARG A 13 12.67 -17.98 23.89
N ARG A 14 11.78 -18.34 22.99
CA ARG A 14 12.12 -18.53 21.57
C ARG A 14 11.82 -17.26 20.80
N LEU A 15 12.60 -17.00 19.76
CA LEU A 15 12.26 -15.92 18.82
C LEU A 15 10.97 -16.30 18.08
N VAL A 16 9.95 -15.49 18.28
CA VAL A 16 8.66 -15.60 17.61
C VAL A 16 8.41 -14.32 16.83
N VAL A 17 8.14 -14.45 15.55
CA VAL A 17 7.87 -13.32 14.67
C VAL A 17 6.47 -13.39 14.10
N HIS A 18 5.88 -12.23 13.82
CA HIS A 18 4.69 -12.15 12.98
C HIS A 18 5.01 -11.40 11.67
N THR A 19 4.10 -11.53 10.68
CA THR A 19 4.26 -10.96 9.34
C THR A 19 3.22 -9.88 9.03
N SER A 20 2.63 -9.25 10.05
CA SER A 20 1.60 -8.24 9.87
C SER A 20 2.18 -6.84 9.70
N GLY A 21 1.67 -6.09 8.73
CA GLY A 21 2.01 -4.68 8.52
C GLY A 21 1.41 -3.73 9.56
N SER A 22 0.25 -4.09 10.15
CA SER A 22 -0.52 -3.19 11.03
C SER A 22 -0.49 -3.53 12.52
N VAL A 23 -0.02 -4.74 12.88
CA VAL A 23 0.02 -5.19 14.28
C VAL A 23 1.36 -4.82 14.90
N PRO A 24 1.42 -4.20 16.11
CA PRO A 24 2.68 -3.90 16.77
C PRO A 24 3.36 -5.19 17.28
N MET A 25 4.69 -5.17 17.39
CA MET A 25 5.49 -6.30 17.88
C MET A 25 5.06 -6.75 19.27
N GLU A 26 4.66 -5.81 20.11
CA GLU A 26 4.20 -6.02 21.49
C GLU A 26 2.90 -6.84 21.59
N ALA A 27 2.21 -7.06 20.48
CA ALA A 27 1.06 -7.97 20.45
C ALA A 27 1.46 -9.45 20.60
N LEU A 28 2.72 -9.79 20.42
CA LEU A 28 3.24 -11.11 20.73
C LEU A 28 3.39 -11.27 22.25
N SER A 29 3.25 -12.52 22.74
CA SER A 29 3.40 -12.85 24.15
C SER A 29 4.78 -12.45 24.69
N PRO A 30 4.84 -11.78 25.85
CA PRO A 30 6.11 -11.40 26.50
C PRO A 30 6.91 -12.61 27.04
N ARG A 31 6.34 -13.83 26.99
CA ARG A 31 7.09 -15.07 27.31
C ARG A 31 8.10 -15.45 26.21
N GLN A 32 7.96 -14.82 25.03
CA GLN A 32 8.81 -15.05 23.87
C GLN A 32 9.78 -13.88 23.66
N ARG A 33 10.89 -14.10 22.96
CA ARG A 33 11.63 -13.03 22.31
C ARG A 33 10.85 -12.62 21.08
N ARG A 34 10.47 -11.37 20.98
CA ARG A 34 9.50 -10.88 20.02
C ARG A 34 10.17 -10.26 18.80
N GLY A 35 9.56 -10.45 17.63
CA GLY A 35 10.02 -9.80 16.42
C GLY A 35 8.96 -9.71 15.35
N VAL A 36 9.31 -9.03 14.27
CA VAL A 36 8.51 -8.91 13.06
C VAL A 36 9.36 -9.23 11.84
N PHE A 37 8.80 -10.01 10.93
CA PHE A 37 9.38 -10.33 9.64
C PHE A 37 8.32 -10.05 8.57
N TYR A 38 8.17 -8.78 8.18
CA TYR A 38 7.08 -8.33 7.33
C TYR A 38 7.50 -8.16 5.87
N PRO A 39 7.08 -9.06 4.96
CA PRO A 39 7.25 -8.86 3.52
C PRO A 39 6.25 -7.81 3.03
N LEU A 40 6.75 -6.68 2.54
CA LEU A 40 5.92 -5.60 2.01
C LEU A 40 5.50 -5.93 0.58
N GLN A 41 4.43 -6.70 0.44
CA GLN A 41 3.88 -7.12 -0.85
C GLN A 41 2.38 -7.39 -0.76
N SER A 42 1.70 -7.24 -1.89
CA SER A 42 0.33 -7.71 -2.09
C SER A 42 0.37 -9.17 -2.55
N PHE A 43 -0.16 -10.07 -1.72
CA PHE A 43 -0.22 -11.50 -2.03
C PHE A 43 -1.57 -11.88 -2.61
N SER A 44 -1.56 -12.57 -3.76
CA SER A 44 -2.74 -13.14 -4.38
C SER A 44 -2.53 -14.64 -4.63
N LYS A 45 -3.60 -15.41 -4.52
CA LYS A 45 -3.53 -16.86 -4.78
C LYS A 45 -3.25 -17.20 -6.25
N ALA A 46 -3.53 -16.26 -7.14
CA ALA A 46 -3.47 -16.48 -8.59
C ALA A 46 -2.08 -16.16 -9.20
N GLN A 47 -1.18 -15.54 -8.43
CA GLN A 47 0.10 -15.08 -8.97
C GLN A 47 1.26 -15.48 -8.07
N ALA A 48 2.27 -16.12 -8.66
CA ALA A 48 3.53 -16.40 -7.97
C ALA A 48 4.27 -15.08 -7.68
N VAL A 49 4.83 -14.98 -6.48
CA VAL A 49 5.59 -13.81 -6.05
C VAL A 49 7.07 -14.07 -6.23
N ASP A 50 7.74 -13.16 -6.92
CA ASP A 50 9.20 -13.12 -7.00
C ASP A 50 9.73 -12.43 -5.72
N PHE A 51 10.11 -13.24 -4.74
CA PHE A 51 10.59 -12.74 -3.44
C PHE A 51 11.87 -11.92 -3.55
N THR A 52 12.69 -12.08 -4.59
CA THR A 52 13.91 -11.27 -4.78
C THR A 52 13.60 -9.77 -4.94
N LYS A 53 12.37 -9.42 -5.28
CA LYS A 53 11.89 -8.04 -5.44
C LYS A 53 11.17 -7.51 -4.22
N VAL A 54 10.81 -8.37 -3.26
CA VAL A 54 10.01 -8.01 -2.08
C VAL A 54 10.90 -7.38 -1.00
N PRO A 55 10.63 -6.16 -0.55
CA PRO A 55 11.31 -5.61 0.62
C PRO A 55 10.80 -6.28 1.90
N PHE A 56 11.71 -6.61 2.82
CA PHE A 56 11.38 -7.11 4.15
C PHE A 56 11.60 -6.03 5.20
N CYS A 57 10.61 -5.80 6.05
CA CYS A 57 10.73 -4.94 7.22
C CYS A 57 10.96 -5.82 8.45
N LEU A 58 12.04 -5.57 9.15
CA LEU A 58 12.52 -6.36 10.26
C LEU A 58 12.48 -5.55 11.55
N GLU A 59 12.00 -6.14 12.63
CA GLU A 59 11.99 -5.58 13.96
C GLU A 59 12.22 -6.68 14.99
N THR A 60 13.03 -6.45 16.00
CA THR A 60 13.26 -7.37 17.10
C THR A 60 13.35 -6.62 18.42
N GLU A 61 12.90 -7.25 19.49
CA GLU A 61 13.05 -6.74 20.85
C GLU A 61 14.51 -6.78 21.30
N GLU A 62 15.21 -7.87 20.97
CA GLU A 62 16.62 -8.05 21.28
C GLU A 62 17.50 -7.84 20.04
N ALA A 63 18.55 -7.04 20.18
CA ALA A 63 19.49 -6.76 19.07
C ALA A 63 20.19 -8.02 18.53
N SER A 64 20.42 -9.02 19.38
CA SER A 64 21.01 -10.30 18.98
C SER A 64 20.15 -11.10 18.00
N ASP A 65 18.82 -10.91 18.04
CA ASP A 65 17.88 -11.60 17.16
C ASP A 65 17.79 -10.95 15.78
N TYR A 66 18.16 -9.66 15.69
CA TYR A 66 18.12 -8.94 14.42
C TYR A 66 18.99 -9.59 13.35
N ALA A 67 20.21 -10.03 13.73
CA ALA A 67 21.12 -10.71 12.81
C ALA A 67 20.50 -12.00 12.22
N LEU A 68 19.73 -12.74 13.02
CA LEU A 68 19.03 -13.94 12.56
C LEU A 68 17.97 -13.61 11.51
N LEU A 69 17.18 -12.53 11.73
CA LEU A 69 16.16 -12.09 10.78
C LEU A 69 16.79 -11.49 9.52
N GLU A 70 17.89 -10.78 9.67
CA GLU A 70 18.66 -10.24 8.55
C GLU A 70 19.20 -11.36 7.66
N ASP A 71 19.83 -12.38 8.24
CA ASP A 71 20.34 -13.52 7.49
C ASP A 71 19.21 -14.29 6.80
N LEU A 72 18.09 -14.49 7.48
CA LEU A 72 16.91 -15.09 6.86
C LEU A 72 16.38 -14.23 5.70
N ALA A 73 16.33 -12.90 5.85
CA ALA A 73 15.86 -12.01 4.79
C ALA A 73 16.74 -12.07 3.54
N LYS A 74 18.07 -12.15 3.71
CA LYS A 74 19.04 -12.27 2.61
C LYS A 74 18.81 -13.50 1.73
N GLU A 75 18.30 -14.59 2.30
CA GLU A 75 17.96 -15.80 1.52
C GLU A 75 16.80 -15.58 0.55
N PHE A 76 15.93 -14.60 0.83
CA PHE A 76 14.76 -14.27 -0.01
C PHE A 76 15.03 -13.06 -0.89
N SER A 77 15.61 -11.99 -0.34
CA SER A 77 15.73 -10.70 -1.01
C SER A 77 16.93 -9.90 -0.50
N PRO A 78 17.62 -9.17 -1.38
CA PRO A 78 18.64 -8.20 -0.96
C PRO A 78 18.06 -6.93 -0.33
N LYS A 79 16.71 -6.80 -0.29
CA LYS A 79 16.00 -5.60 0.17
C LYS A 79 15.40 -5.84 1.55
N TYR A 80 16.12 -5.51 2.60
CA TYR A 80 15.61 -5.57 3.98
C TYR A 80 15.94 -4.29 4.73
N TYR A 81 15.06 -3.91 5.66
CA TYR A 81 15.10 -2.63 6.34
C TYR A 81 14.72 -2.80 7.81
N ALA A 82 15.45 -2.14 8.70
CA ALA A 82 15.05 -1.98 10.10
C ALA A 82 13.92 -0.96 10.16
N ILE A 83 12.71 -1.42 10.48
CA ILE A 83 11.50 -0.61 10.54
C ILE A 83 10.75 -0.97 11.82
N ASP A 84 10.61 -0.02 12.75
CA ASP A 84 9.88 -0.22 13.99
C ASP A 84 8.36 -0.33 13.77
N SER A 85 7.64 -0.69 14.85
CA SER A 85 6.20 -0.91 14.80
C SER A 85 5.41 0.32 14.36
N LEU A 86 5.81 1.53 14.77
CA LEU A 86 5.13 2.77 14.37
C LEU A 86 5.42 3.11 12.91
N GLN A 87 6.68 3.05 12.50
CA GLN A 87 7.09 3.25 11.11
C GLN A 87 6.38 2.26 10.18
N ARG A 88 6.27 0.98 10.59
CA ARG A 88 5.60 -0.06 9.81
C ARG A 88 4.11 0.21 9.65
N GLN A 89 3.43 0.72 10.69
CA GLN A 89 2.02 1.12 10.57
C GLN A 89 1.85 2.24 9.54
N TYR A 90 2.66 3.29 9.56
CA TYR A 90 2.63 4.35 8.54
C TYR A 90 2.97 3.83 7.15
N LEU A 91 3.98 2.97 7.03
CA LEU A 91 4.34 2.32 5.77
C LEU A 91 3.17 1.49 5.22
N HIS A 92 2.45 0.78 6.09
CA HIS A 92 1.27 0.02 5.68
C HIS A 92 0.15 0.93 5.18
N VAL A 93 -0.13 2.04 5.84
CA VAL A 93 -1.09 3.05 5.35
C VAL A 93 -0.66 3.61 3.99
N ALA A 94 0.61 3.95 3.82
CA ALA A 94 1.14 4.40 2.53
C ALA A 94 0.98 3.33 1.42
N ALA A 95 1.21 2.05 1.75
CA ALA A 95 1.00 0.94 0.82
C ALA A 95 -0.48 0.76 0.45
N VAL A 96 -1.42 1.02 1.35
CA VAL A 96 -2.87 1.03 1.05
C VAL A 96 -3.20 2.11 0.04
N PHE A 97 -2.68 3.33 0.20
CA PHE A 97 -2.85 4.41 -0.79
C PHE A 97 -2.27 4.01 -2.15
N LEU A 98 -1.02 3.53 -2.15
CA LEU A 98 -0.29 3.20 -3.38
C LEU A 98 -0.93 2.04 -4.16
N ASN A 99 -1.41 1.02 -3.49
CA ASN A 99 -1.86 -0.22 -4.09
C ASN A 99 -3.39 -0.40 -4.04
N ASN A 100 -3.97 -0.46 -2.84
CA ASN A 100 -5.37 -0.83 -2.70
C ASN A 100 -6.32 0.24 -3.23
N PHE A 101 -6.09 1.51 -2.87
CA PHE A 101 -6.92 2.61 -3.35
C PHE A 101 -6.74 2.84 -4.85
N THR A 102 -5.51 2.75 -5.35
CA THR A 102 -5.22 2.84 -6.78
C THR A 102 -5.97 1.75 -7.57
N ASN A 103 -5.93 0.50 -7.12
CA ASN A 103 -6.68 -0.59 -7.75
C ASN A 103 -8.20 -0.33 -7.72
N HIS A 104 -8.72 0.21 -6.62
CA HIS A 104 -10.14 0.54 -6.51
C HIS A 104 -10.54 1.68 -7.48
N LEU A 105 -9.69 2.69 -7.67
CA LEU A 105 -9.94 3.76 -8.65
C LEU A 105 -9.94 3.23 -10.09
N TRP A 106 -9.10 2.26 -10.42
CA TRP A 106 -9.15 1.58 -11.72
C TRP A 106 -10.46 0.81 -11.90
N TYR A 107 -10.91 0.10 -10.84
CA TYR A 107 -12.20 -0.58 -10.85
C TYR A 107 -13.36 0.39 -11.09
N LEU A 108 -13.40 1.53 -10.39
CA LEU A 108 -14.43 2.56 -10.61
C LEU A 108 -14.40 3.11 -12.05
N SER A 109 -13.21 3.35 -12.60
CA SER A 109 -13.06 3.75 -14.00
C SER A 109 -13.62 2.72 -14.98
N GLN A 110 -13.37 1.42 -14.70
CA GLN A 110 -13.93 0.32 -15.50
C GLN A 110 -15.47 0.27 -15.39
N GLN A 111 -16.02 0.46 -14.18
CA GLN A 111 -17.48 0.48 -13.99
C GLN A 111 -18.13 1.64 -14.75
N LEU A 112 -17.54 2.83 -14.74
CA LEU A 112 -18.00 3.98 -15.52
C LEU A 112 -18.03 3.65 -17.01
N CYS A 113 -16.94 3.10 -17.55
CA CYS A 113 -16.89 2.70 -18.96
C CYS A 113 -17.94 1.63 -19.29
N THR A 114 -18.10 0.62 -18.46
CA THR A 114 -19.07 -0.46 -18.67
C THR A 114 -20.50 0.07 -18.67
N ARG A 115 -20.83 0.95 -17.75
CA ARG A 115 -22.17 1.57 -17.64
C ARG A 115 -22.55 2.37 -18.89
N GLU A 116 -21.57 3.05 -19.48
CA GLU A 116 -21.79 3.91 -20.65
C GLU A 116 -21.49 3.19 -21.99
N GLY A 117 -21.23 1.88 -21.97
CA GLY A 117 -20.92 1.09 -23.17
C GLY A 117 -19.59 1.44 -23.84
N ILE A 118 -18.63 1.99 -23.09
CA ILE A 118 -17.32 2.41 -23.58
C ILE A 118 -16.32 1.25 -23.35
N PRO A 119 -15.57 0.79 -24.37
CA PRO A 119 -14.53 -0.23 -24.18
C PRO A 119 -13.42 0.29 -23.26
N PHE A 120 -13.16 -0.43 -22.14
CA PHE A 120 -12.14 -0.03 -21.16
C PHE A 120 -10.71 -0.04 -21.76
N GLU A 121 -10.50 -0.80 -22.82
CA GLU A 121 -9.25 -0.87 -23.58
C GLU A 121 -8.74 0.48 -24.05
N LEU A 122 -9.64 1.45 -24.26
CA LEU A 122 -9.27 2.83 -24.60
C LEU A 122 -8.46 3.53 -23.50
N LEU A 123 -8.59 3.11 -22.25
CA LEU A 123 -7.85 3.66 -21.11
C LEU A 123 -6.55 2.94 -20.80
N ARG A 124 -6.27 1.77 -21.39
CA ARG A 124 -5.03 1.01 -21.10
C ARG A 124 -3.75 1.80 -21.41
N PRO A 125 -3.62 2.52 -22.55
CA PRO A 125 -2.43 3.33 -22.80
C PRO A 125 -2.23 4.44 -21.75
N LEU A 126 -3.31 5.01 -21.22
CA LEU A 126 -3.22 6.02 -20.18
C LEU A 126 -2.75 5.44 -18.84
N LEU A 127 -3.15 4.20 -18.54
CA LEU A 127 -2.68 3.48 -17.35
C LEU A 127 -1.17 3.22 -17.43
N GLU A 128 -0.68 2.74 -18.57
CA GLU A 128 0.76 2.53 -18.83
C GLU A 128 1.54 3.84 -18.73
N GLU A 129 1.05 4.90 -19.34
CA GLU A 129 1.68 6.23 -19.28
C GLU A 129 1.76 6.76 -17.84
N THR A 130 0.74 6.54 -17.02
CA THR A 130 0.72 6.92 -15.61
C THR A 130 1.83 6.20 -14.83
N TYR A 131 2.01 4.90 -15.08
CA TYR A 131 3.09 4.12 -14.50
C TYR A 131 4.47 4.60 -14.97
N LEU A 132 4.68 4.78 -16.28
CA LEU A 132 5.95 5.23 -16.83
C LEU A 132 6.36 6.60 -16.30
N LYS A 133 5.42 7.54 -16.20
CA LYS A 133 5.67 8.85 -15.59
C LYS A 133 6.13 8.75 -14.14
N SER A 134 5.57 7.83 -13.38
CA SER A 134 5.97 7.62 -11.98
C SER A 134 7.43 7.16 -11.81
N GLN A 135 8.04 6.65 -12.88
CA GLN A 135 9.45 6.25 -12.89
C GLN A 135 10.40 7.40 -13.29
N GLN A 136 9.90 8.45 -13.91
CA GLN A 136 10.69 9.54 -14.50
C GLN A 136 10.54 10.86 -13.76
N LEU A 137 9.38 11.11 -13.17
CA LEU A 137 9.04 12.36 -12.48
C LEU A 137 8.73 12.08 -11.01
N SER A 138 8.90 13.07 -10.16
CA SER A 138 8.32 13.00 -8.82
C SER A 138 6.79 12.94 -8.92
N PHE A 139 6.13 12.31 -7.95
CA PHE A 139 4.66 12.25 -7.93
C PHE A 139 4.02 13.63 -7.89
N PHE A 140 4.70 14.61 -7.29
CA PHE A 140 4.24 16.00 -7.27
C PHE A 140 4.26 16.64 -8.66
N GLU A 141 5.33 16.49 -9.41
CA GLU A 141 5.48 17.05 -10.77
C GLU A 141 4.57 16.33 -11.78
N GLY A 142 4.43 15.00 -11.62
CA GLY A 142 3.62 14.15 -12.50
C GLY A 142 2.11 14.40 -12.40
N GLN A 143 1.62 15.12 -11.38
CA GLN A 143 0.19 15.39 -11.24
C GLN A 143 -0.32 16.26 -12.40
N THR A 144 -1.47 15.90 -12.96
CA THR A 144 -2.16 16.60 -14.05
C THR A 144 -3.66 16.68 -13.76
N GLY A 145 -4.43 17.17 -14.70
CA GLY A 145 -5.90 17.15 -14.68
C GLY A 145 -6.55 18.47 -14.25
N PRO A 146 -7.90 18.53 -14.31
CA PRO A 146 -8.66 19.75 -14.06
C PRO A 146 -8.50 20.27 -12.64
N ALA A 147 -8.41 19.40 -11.65
CA ALA A 147 -8.22 19.79 -10.26
C ALA A 147 -6.87 20.50 -10.04
N LYS A 148 -5.76 20.00 -10.62
CA LYS A 148 -4.46 20.69 -10.55
C LYS A 148 -4.51 22.10 -11.17
N ARG A 149 -5.26 22.27 -12.26
CA ARG A 149 -5.40 23.57 -12.94
C ARG A 149 -6.45 24.50 -12.32
N GLY A 150 -7.15 24.05 -11.26
CA GLY A 150 -8.22 24.83 -10.65
C GLY A 150 -9.46 24.98 -11.54
N ASP A 151 -9.67 24.10 -12.53
CA ASP A 151 -10.78 24.17 -13.49
C ASP A 151 -12.10 23.69 -12.86
N ARG A 152 -12.71 24.58 -12.09
CA ARG A 152 -13.98 24.30 -11.39
C ARG A 152 -15.10 23.95 -12.34
N THR A 153 -15.15 24.58 -13.52
CA THR A 153 -16.20 24.33 -14.51
C THR A 153 -16.17 22.88 -15.00
N VAL A 154 -15.00 22.33 -15.28
CA VAL A 154 -14.86 20.93 -15.68
C VAL A 154 -15.18 20.00 -14.51
N ILE A 155 -14.73 20.32 -13.30
CA ILE A 155 -15.03 19.52 -12.10
C ILE A 155 -16.55 19.44 -11.87
N GLU A 156 -17.27 20.53 -11.95
CA GLU A 156 -18.74 20.57 -11.79
C GLU A 156 -19.45 19.72 -12.86
N LYS A 157 -19.02 19.81 -14.12
CA LYS A 157 -19.54 18.96 -15.20
C LYS A 157 -19.32 17.48 -14.91
N HIS A 158 -18.16 17.09 -14.43
CA HIS A 158 -17.90 15.71 -14.05
C HIS A 158 -18.77 15.26 -12.87
N LEU A 159 -18.91 16.09 -11.84
CA LEU A 159 -19.79 15.80 -10.70
C LEU A 159 -21.27 15.66 -11.08
N ALA A 160 -21.72 16.32 -12.15
CA ALA A 160 -23.08 16.17 -12.67
C ALA A 160 -23.31 14.81 -13.37
N LEU A 161 -22.26 14.16 -13.88
CA LEU A 161 -22.32 12.84 -14.51
C LEU A 161 -22.25 11.69 -13.49
N LEU A 162 -21.76 11.95 -12.28
CA LEU A 162 -21.49 10.94 -11.25
C LEU A 162 -22.61 10.88 -10.21
N GLN A 163 -22.77 9.68 -9.62
CA GLN A 163 -23.77 9.43 -8.56
C GLN A 163 -23.17 8.63 -7.41
N GLY A 164 -23.81 8.72 -6.23
CA GLY A 164 -23.44 7.93 -5.07
C GLY A 164 -21.96 8.05 -4.68
N ILE A 165 -21.37 6.94 -4.29
CA ILE A 165 -19.99 6.89 -3.76
C ILE A 165 -18.92 7.32 -4.80
N GLU A 166 -19.16 7.11 -6.09
CA GLU A 166 -18.24 7.55 -7.15
C GLU A 166 -18.10 9.06 -7.16
N LYS A 167 -19.23 9.78 -6.96
CA LYS A 167 -19.27 11.25 -6.87
C LYS A 167 -18.52 11.77 -5.66
N ASP A 168 -18.72 11.11 -4.52
CA ASP A 168 -18.07 11.50 -3.26
C ASP A 168 -16.55 11.32 -3.35
N ILE A 169 -16.10 10.17 -3.83
CA ILE A 169 -14.67 9.89 -4.06
C ILE A 169 -14.05 10.91 -5.03
N TYR A 170 -14.73 11.18 -6.16
CA TYR A 170 -14.24 12.15 -7.13
C TYR A 170 -14.09 13.54 -6.51
N LYS A 171 -15.09 13.99 -5.73
CA LYS A 171 -15.08 15.27 -5.04
C LYS A 171 -13.94 15.36 -4.02
N ASP A 172 -13.78 14.34 -3.20
CA ASP A 172 -12.78 14.34 -2.12
C ASP A 172 -11.35 14.33 -2.69
N ILE A 173 -11.08 13.51 -3.71
CA ILE A 173 -9.78 13.48 -4.38
C ILE A 173 -9.52 14.80 -5.12
N SER A 174 -10.51 15.35 -5.81
CA SER A 174 -10.37 16.65 -6.50
C SER A 174 -10.08 17.77 -5.51
N THR A 175 -10.72 17.76 -4.33
CA THR A 175 -10.48 18.73 -3.26
C THR A 175 -9.05 18.57 -2.71
N SER A 176 -8.60 17.33 -2.47
CA SER A 176 -7.24 17.06 -2.04
C SER A 176 -6.20 17.58 -3.03
N ILE A 177 -6.41 17.33 -4.33
CA ILE A 177 -5.52 17.82 -5.41
C ILE A 177 -5.52 19.36 -5.45
N LEU A 178 -6.67 20.00 -5.41
CA LEU A 178 -6.77 21.46 -5.37
C LEU A 178 -6.01 22.05 -4.18
N THR A 179 -6.13 21.44 -3.01
CA THR A 179 -5.46 21.91 -1.79
C THR A 179 -3.94 21.73 -1.88
N THR A 180 -3.48 20.64 -2.48
CA THR A 180 -2.05 20.32 -2.57
C THR A 180 -1.32 21.09 -3.67
N TYR A 181 -1.98 21.31 -4.81
CA TYR A 181 -1.35 21.84 -6.03
C TYR A 181 -1.94 23.18 -6.48
N GLY A 182 -3.09 23.58 -5.96
CA GLY A 182 -3.72 24.87 -6.32
C GLY A 182 -2.91 26.03 -5.73
N GLN A 183 -2.40 26.89 -6.61
CA GLN A 183 -1.84 28.20 -6.26
C GLN A 183 -2.93 29.25 -6.23
#